data_26528374793a43c0b8b8d17017a07e23
#
_entry.id   26528374793a43c0b8b8d17017a07e23
#
_cell.length_a   1.000
_cell.length_b   1.000
_cell.length_c   1.000
_cell.angle_alpha   90.00
_cell.angle_beta   90.00
_cell.angle_gamma   90.00
#
_symmetry.space_group_name_H-M   'P 1'
#
loop_
_entity.id
_entity.type
_entity.pdbx_description
1 polymer ?
#
loop_
_entity_poly.entity_id
_entity_poly.type
_entity_poly.pdbx_seq_one_letter_code
_entity_poly.pdbx_strand_id
1 'polypeptide(L)'
;MNQIDLQGRVAVVTGGARGIGWAIAQRFLQSGAQVVLWDIDAQELKQASKTLAAVADPVAGAGVVHGQCVELTDDAAVARATHDTLATTGRIDILVNNAGITGGNGLTWELDTEVWRRVVDVNLIGPYLTCRHVVPAMLARGYGRIVNIASVAGKEGNPQASHYSASKAGLIALTKSLGKELATRGVLVNAVTPAAAKTAMFDQMTQAHIDYMLGKIPMGRFLEVEELAAMVAWLSSEECSFSTGAVFDITGGRATY
;
A
#
# COMPACT_ATOMS: atom_id res chain seq x y z
N MET A 1 -9.35 -17.14 -12.45
CA MET A 1 -8.87 -16.28 -11.37
C MET A 1 -9.66 -16.62 -10.11
N ASN A 2 -9.02 -16.78 -8.95
CA ASN A 2 -9.76 -17.00 -7.70
C ASN A 2 -10.61 -15.77 -7.40
N GLN A 3 -11.86 -15.98 -7.01
CA GLN A 3 -12.76 -14.91 -6.61
C GLN A 3 -12.50 -14.59 -5.14
N ILE A 4 -12.09 -13.37 -4.87
CA ILE A 4 -12.08 -12.78 -3.54
C ILE A 4 -13.28 -11.82 -3.50
N ASP A 5 -14.17 -12.01 -2.53
CA ASP A 5 -15.37 -11.17 -2.40
C ASP A 5 -15.08 -9.94 -1.53
N LEU A 6 -15.20 -8.76 -2.14
CA LEU A 6 -15.13 -7.46 -1.48
C LEU A 6 -16.40 -6.63 -1.74
N GLN A 7 -17.52 -7.27 -2.12
CA GLN A 7 -18.77 -6.58 -2.40
C GLN A 7 -19.25 -5.74 -1.21
N GLY A 8 -19.69 -4.52 -1.49
CA GLY A 8 -20.15 -3.58 -0.47
C GLY A 8 -19.07 -3.02 0.43
N ARG A 9 -17.77 -3.31 0.15
CA ARG A 9 -16.63 -2.71 0.87
C ARG A 9 -16.15 -1.46 0.15
N VAL A 10 -15.69 -0.49 0.93
CA VAL A 10 -15.03 0.73 0.46
C VAL A 10 -13.56 0.65 0.82
N ALA A 11 -12.70 0.76 -0.19
CA ALA A 11 -11.26 0.69 -0.06
C ALA A 11 -10.59 2.02 -0.40
N VAL A 12 -9.76 2.52 0.50
CA VAL A 12 -8.83 3.62 0.23
C VAL A 12 -7.46 3.05 -0.12
N VAL A 13 -6.90 3.48 -1.26
CA VAL A 13 -5.56 3.08 -1.71
C VAL A 13 -4.69 4.33 -1.87
N THR A 14 -3.66 4.47 -1.03
CA THR A 14 -2.71 5.58 -1.14
C THR A 14 -1.66 5.29 -2.21
N GLY A 15 -1.22 6.34 -2.95
CA GLY A 15 -0.37 6.14 -4.13
C GLY A 15 -1.07 5.30 -5.19
N GLY A 16 -2.39 5.48 -5.34
CA GLY A 16 -3.26 4.63 -6.15
C GLY A 16 -3.27 4.97 -7.64
N ALA A 17 -2.60 6.05 -8.06
CA ALA A 17 -2.66 6.52 -9.43
C ALA A 17 -1.81 5.68 -10.41
N ARG A 18 -0.82 4.91 -9.95
CA ARG A 18 0.08 4.14 -10.80
C ARG A 18 0.69 2.91 -10.10
N GLY A 19 1.36 2.07 -10.90
CA GLY A 19 2.16 0.95 -10.40
C GLY A 19 1.40 -0.02 -9.51
N ILE A 20 1.98 -0.36 -8.36
CA ILE A 20 1.41 -1.31 -7.39
C ILE A 20 0.03 -0.83 -6.88
N GLY A 21 -0.10 0.46 -6.53
CA GLY A 21 -1.37 1.00 -6.03
C GLY A 21 -2.49 0.91 -7.06
N TRP A 22 -2.19 1.18 -8.32
CA TRP A 22 -3.15 1.02 -9.42
C TRP A 22 -3.58 -0.43 -9.62
N ALA A 23 -2.63 -1.38 -9.59
CA ALA A 23 -2.93 -2.81 -9.71
C ALA A 23 -3.79 -3.33 -8.54
N ILE A 24 -3.53 -2.86 -7.31
CA ILE A 24 -4.36 -3.16 -6.13
C ILE A 24 -5.78 -2.60 -6.33
N ALA A 25 -5.90 -1.34 -6.75
CA ALA A 25 -7.19 -0.71 -7.01
C ALA A 25 -7.99 -1.47 -8.07
N GLN A 26 -7.36 -1.85 -9.18
CA GLN A 26 -7.96 -2.67 -10.23
C GLN A 26 -8.45 -4.02 -9.68
N ARG A 27 -7.62 -4.71 -8.90
CA ARG A 27 -7.99 -5.99 -8.29
C ARG A 27 -9.18 -5.85 -7.34
N PHE A 28 -9.23 -4.78 -6.56
CA PHE A 28 -10.34 -4.51 -5.65
C PHE A 28 -11.65 -4.28 -6.39
N LEU A 29 -11.63 -3.51 -7.48
CA LEU A 29 -12.78 -3.32 -8.36
C LEU A 29 -13.28 -4.64 -8.95
N GLN A 30 -12.37 -5.49 -9.44
CA GLN A 30 -12.68 -6.84 -9.93
C GLN A 30 -13.25 -7.76 -8.85
N SER A 31 -12.98 -7.46 -7.59
CA SER A 31 -13.48 -8.17 -6.41
C SER A 31 -14.78 -7.56 -5.83
N GLY A 32 -15.35 -6.54 -6.47
CA GLY A 32 -16.63 -5.93 -6.10
C GLY A 32 -16.54 -4.76 -5.11
N ALA A 33 -15.35 -4.30 -4.75
CA ALA A 33 -15.21 -3.13 -3.88
C ALA A 33 -15.46 -1.82 -4.62
N GLN A 34 -15.89 -0.80 -3.88
CA GLN A 34 -15.76 0.60 -4.27
C GLN A 34 -14.37 1.10 -3.89
N VAL A 35 -13.70 1.83 -4.78
CA VAL A 35 -12.32 2.27 -4.56
C VAL A 35 -12.21 3.79 -4.53
N VAL A 36 -11.47 4.30 -3.56
CA VAL A 36 -11.06 5.69 -3.44
C VAL A 36 -9.52 5.76 -3.54
N LEU A 37 -9.03 6.48 -4.54
CA LEU A 37 -7.61 6.67 -4.75
C LEU A 37 -7.15 7.95 -4.05
N TRP A 38 -6.14 7.86 -3.20
CA TRP A 38 -5.44 9.01 -2.65
C TRP A 38 -4.05 9.09 -3.27
N ASP A 39 -3.76 10.19 -3.95
CA ASP A 39 -2.45 10.41 -4.56
C ASP A 39 -2.10 11.90 -4.52
N ILE A 40 -0.82 12.22 -4.58
CA ILE A 40 -0.35 13.62 -4.62
C ILE A 40 -0.41 14.19 -6.04
N ASP A 41 -0.37 13.33 -7.07
CA ASP A 41 -0.38 13.72 -8.46
C ASP A 41 -1.81 13.79 -9.00
N ALA A 42 -2.35 15.00 -9.06
CA ALA A 42 -3.72 15.24 -9.51
C ALA A 42 -3.95 14.86 -10.99
N GLN A 43 -2.93 14.94 -11.84
CA GLN A 43 -3.04 14.60 -13.25
C GLN A 43 -3.10 13.09 -13.45
N GLU A 44 -2.16 12.36 -12.85
CA GLU A 44 -2.14 10.89 -12.87
C GLU A 44 -3.40 10.32 -12.22
N LEU A 45 -3.85 10.92 -11.13
CA LEU A 45 -5.06 10.53 -10.41
C LEU A 45 -6.32 10.61 -11.30
N LYS A 46 -6.45 11.70 -12.07
CA LYS A 46 -7.57 11.87 -13.01
C LYS A 46 -7.55 10.81 -14.10
N GLN A 47 -6.37 10.49 -14.65
CA GLN A 47 -6.22 9.46 -15.67
C GLN A 47 -6.50 8.07 -15.11
N ALA A 48 -5.95 7.73 -13.94
CA ALA A 48 -6.17 6.46 -13.26
C ALA A 48 -7.65 6.22 -12.94
N SER A 49 -8.33 7.23 -12.39
CA SER A 49 -9.76 7.14 -12.07
C SER A 49 -10.60 6.85 -13.32
N LYS A 50 -10.30 7.51 -14.44
CA LYS A 50 -10.99 7.28 -15.72
C LYS A 50 -10.75 5.87 -16.25
N THR A 51 -9.51 5.39 -16.21
CA THR A 51 -9.14 4.06 -16.72
C THR A 51 -9.74 2.95 -15.86
N LEU A 52 -9.68 3.10 -14.53
CA LEU A 52 -10.24 2.12 -13.59
C LEU A 52 -11.77 2.07 -13.66
N ALA A 53 -12.43 3.21 -13.83
CA ALA A 53 -13.89 3.25 -14.00
C ALA A 53 -14.37 2.48 -15.26
N ALA A 54 -13.53 2.41 -16.30
CA ALA A 54 -13.86 1.66 -17.52
C ALA A 54 -13.70 0.12 -17.38
N VAL A 55 -12.97 -0.36 -16.38
CA VAL A 55 -12.77 -1.80 -16.12
C VAL A 55 -13.60 -2.32 -14.93
N ALA A 56 -14.33 -1.43 -14.26
CA ALA A 56 -15.23 -1.78 -13.18
C ALA A 56 -16.48 -2.47 -13.75
N ASP A 57 -16.95 -3.54 -13.09
CA ASP A 57 -18.19 -4.22 -13.48
C ASP A 57 -19.40 -3.50 -12.86
N PRO A 58 -20.22 -2.81 -13.64
CA PRO A 58 -21.39 -2.09 -13.13
C PRO A 58 -22.46 -3.02 -12.55
N VAL A 59 -22.47 -4.31 -12.91
CA VAL A 59 -23.45 -5.30 -12.42
C VAL A 59 -23.17 -5.74 -10.99
N ALA A 60 -21.90 -5.70 -10.56
CA ALA A 60 -21.51 -6.11 -9.21
C ALA A 60 -21.70 -5.02 -8.14
N GLY A 61 -22.27 -3.84 -8.49
CA GLY A 61 -22.30 -2.69 -7.59
C GLY A 61 -20.90 -2.09 -7.30
N ALA A 62 -19.89 -2.70 -7.89
CA ALA A 62 -18.53 -2.23 -7.93
C ALA A 62 -18.42 -1.16 -9.03
N GLY A 63 -17.59 -0.16 -8.83
CA GLY A 63 -17.26 0.68 -9.96
C GLY A 63 -17.27 2.17 -9.73
N VAL A 64 -17.50 2.63 -8.54
CA VAL A 64 -17.29 4.05 -8.26
C VAL A 64 -15.83 4.24 -7.85
N VAL A 65 -15.05 4.83 -8.75
CA VAL A 65 -13.68 5.24 -8.46
C VAL A 65 -13.67 6.74 -8.20
N HIS A 66 -13.31 7.11 -6.98
CA HIS A 66 -13.10 8.50 -6.63
C HIS A 66 -11.59 8.76 -6.49
N GLY A 67 -11.13 9.88 -7.02
CA GLY A 67 -9.76 10.35 -6.83
C GLY A 67 -9.72 11.56 -5.92
N GLN A 68 -8.81 11.57 -4.94
CA GLN A 68 -8.56 12.72 -4.07
C GLN A 68 -7.07 13.04 -4.06
N CYS A 69 -6.74 14.33 -4.33
CA CYS A 69 -5.36 14.80 -4.25
C CYS A 69 -4.99 15.05 -2.78
N VAL A 70 -4.05 14.24 -2.26
CA VAL A 70 -3.71 14.23 -0.84
C VAL A 70 -2.20 14.21 -0.63
N GLU A 71 -1.65 15.22 0.06
CA GLU A 71 -0.30 15.16 0.62
C GLU A 71 -0.35 14.40 1.96
N LEU A 72 0.20 13.19 1.97
CA LEU A 72 0.09 12.29 3.13
C LEU A 72 0.94 12.71 4.34
N THR A 73 1.85 13.65 4.16
CA THR A 73 2.67 14.20 5.26
C THR A 73 2.02 15.41 5.94
N ASP A 74 0.88 15.88 5.41
CA ASP A 74 0.05 16.93 6.00
C ASP A 74 -1.14 16.31 6.76
N ASP A 75 -1.08 16.36 8.11
CA ASP A 75 -2.12 15.84 9.01
C ASP A 75 -3.53 16.41 8.67
N ALA A 76 -3.60 17.68 8.39
CA ALA A 76 -4.88 18.33 8.05
C ALA A 76 -5.41 17.89 6.66
N ALA A 77 -4.53 17.65 5.68
CA ALA A 77 -4.91 17.13 4.37
C ALA A 77 -5.45 15.69 4.50
N VAL A 78 -4.81 14.84 5.29
CA VAL A 78 -5.27 13.46 5.54
C VAL A 78 -6.60 13.46 6.30
N ALA A 79 -6.77 14.34 7.29
CA ALA A 79 -8.03 14.50 8.01
C ALA A 79 -9.17 14.90 7.06
N ARG A 80 -8.97 15.90 6.20
CA ARG A 80 -9.96 16.32 5.19
C ARG A 80 -10.29 15.19 4.22
N ALA A 81 -9.28 14.51 3.66
CA ALA A 81 -9.50 13.41 2.73
C ALA A 81 -10.30 12.26 3.36
N THR A 82 -10.05 11.95 4.64
CA THR A 82 -10.83 10.97 5.39
C THR A 82 -12.28 11.42 5.54
N HIS A 83 -12.50 12.67 5.96
CA HIS A 83 -13.84 13.25 6.08
C HIS A 83 -14.61 13.20 4.76
N ASP A 84 -14.01 13.64 3.67
CA ASP A 84 -14.63 13.72 2.35
C ASP A 84 -14.92 12.31 1.79
N THR A 85 -14.02 11.34 2.04
CA THR A 85 -14.26 9.93 1.70
C THR A 85 -15.49 9.41 2.46
N LEU A 86 -15.57 9.64 3.77
CA LEU A 86 -16.72 9.21 4.59
C LEU A 86 -18.01 9.92 4.18
N ALA A 87 -17.96 11.21 3.86
CA ALA A 87 -19.13 11.96 3.38
C ALA A 87 -19.67 11.41 2.05
N THR A 88 -18.78 10.95 1.16
CA THR A 88 -19.15 10.44 -0.17
C THR A 88 -19.59 8.99 -0.14
N THR A 89 -18.92 8.13 0.65
CA THR A 89 -19.10 6.68 0.60
C THR A 89 -19.82 6.11 1.83
N GLY A 90 -19.96 6.89 2.89
CA GLY A 90 -20.56 6.49 4.16
C GLY A 90 -19.69 5.55 5.02
N ARG A 91 -18.56 5.04 4.49
CA ARG A 91 -17.70 4.06 5.19
C ARG A 91 -16.29 4.00 4.61
N ILE A 92 -15.37 3.50 5.39
CA ILE A 92 -14.04 3.03 4.94
C ILE A 92 -13.83 1.67 5.61
N ASP A 93 -13.71 0.61 4.81
CA ASP A 93 -13.54 -0.76 5.29
C ASP A 93 -12.11 -1.25 5.13
N ILE A 94 -11.44 -0.77 4.09
CA ILE A 94 -10.10 -1.19 3.71
C ILE A 94 -9.22 0.05 3.54
N LEU A 95 -8.04 0.02 4.14
CA LEU A 95 -6.99 1.02 3.94
C LEU A 95 -5.72 0.31 3.45
N VAL A 96 -5.24 0.68 2.27
CA VAL A 96 -3.93 0.23 1.77
C VAL A 96 -2.95 1.39 1.80
N ASN A 97 -2.00 1.35 2.71
CA ASN A 97 -0.87 2.26 2.77
C ASN A 97 0.21 1.80 1.79
N ASN A 98 0.07 2.21 0.53
CA ASN A 98 0.97 1.85 -0.56
C ASN A 98 1.91 2.99 -0.96
N ALA A 99 1.50 4.25 -0.82
CA ALA A 99 2.33 5.39 -1.18
C ALA A 99 3.72 5.33 -0.52
N GLY A 100 4.74 5.65 -1.31
CA GLY A 100 6.11 5.64 -0.82
C GLY A 100 7.11 6.14 -1.87
N ILE A 101 8.26 6.57 -1.38
CA ILE A 101 9.38 7.05 -2.20
C ILE A 101 10.67 6.32 -1.79
N THR A 102 11.60 6.17 -2.73
CA THR A 102 12.91 5.57 -2.46
C THR A 102 13.94 6.57 -1.94
N GLY A 103 13.88 7.82 -2.38
CA GLY A 103 14.80 8.88 -1.99
C GLY A 103 16.19 8.81 -2.65
N GLY A 104 16.35 7.94 -3.67
CA GLY A 104 17.65 7.72 -4.30
C GLY A 104 18.58 6.79 -3.53
N ASN A 105 19.84 6.72 -3.95
CA ASN A 105 20.86 5.87 -3.36
C ASN A 105 22.08 6.69 -2.96
N GLY A 106 22.68 6.37 -1.81
CA GLY A 106 23.90 6.98 -1.29
C GLY A 106 24.40 6.29 -0.03
N LEU A 107 25.67 6.41 0.28
CA LEU A 107 26.22 5.90 1.53
C LEU A 107 25.56 6.64 2.71
N THR A 108 25.27 5.93 3.79
CA THR A 108 24.47 6.47 4.91
C THR A 108 24.99 7.82 5.44
N TRP A 109 26.30 7.99 5.48
CA TRP A 109 26.94 9.22 5.95
C TRP A 109 27.09 10.33 4.90
N GLU A 110 26.67 10.07 3.65
CA GLU A 110 26.67 11.01 2.52
C GLU A 110 25.25 11.43 2.12
N LEU A 111 24.22 10.71 2.60
CA LEU A 111 22.84 11.03 2.31
C LEU A 111 22.47 12.40 2.90
N ASP A 112 21.84 13.23 2.08
CA ASP A 112 21.28 14.50 2.52
C ASP A 112 20.21 14.28 3.60
N THR A 113 20.29 15.04 4.69
CA THR A 113 19.39 14.90 5.84
C THR A 113 17.93 15.21 5.49
N GLU A 114 17.68 16.16 4.58
CA GLU A 114 16.31 16.51 4.17
C GLU A 114 15.70 15.40 3.29
N VAL A 115 16.52 14.78 2.42
CA VAL A 115 16.08 13.58 1.67
C VAL A 115 15.76 12.45 2.62
N TRP A 116 16.64 12.24 3.63
CA TRP A 116 16.44 11.21 4.64
C TRP A 116 15.14 11.40 5.41
N ARG A 117 14.87 12.64 5.89
CA ARG A 117 13.63 13.02 6.58
C ARG A 117 12.41 12.83 5.67
N ARG A 118 12.46 13.33 4.42
CA ARG A 118 11.34 13.21 3.47
C ARG A 118 10.94 11.75 3.22
N VAL A 119 11.91 10.83 3.13
CA VAL A 119 11.62 9.40 2.97
C VAL A 119 10.90 8.83 4.20
N VAL A 120 11.34 9.20 5.40
CA VAL A 120 10.67 8.78 6.64
C VAL A 120 9.27 9.38 6.75
N ASP A 121 9.12 10.65 6.43
CA ASP A 121 7.83 11.34 6.49
C ASP A 121 6.81 10.67 5.55
N VAL A 122 7.18 10.42 4.30
CA VAL A 122 6.26 9.81 3.33
C VAL A 122 5.98 8.34 3.68
N ASN A 123 7.04 7.55 3.97
CA ASN A 123 6.92 6.09 4.06
C ASN A 123 6.47 5.58 5.43
N LEU A 124 6.58 6.39 6.48
CA LEU A 124 6.26 6.00 7.85
C LEU A 124 5.27 6.94 8.52
N ILE A 125 5.52 8.26 8.52
CA ILE A 125 4.61 9.22 9.14
C ILE A 125 3.30 9.31 8.35
N GLY A 126 3.35 9.30 7.01
CA GLY A 126 2.13 9.23 6.17
C GLY A 126 1.21 8.07 6.54
N PRO A 127 1.67 6.81 6.54
CA PRO A 127 0.88 5.66 7.03
C PRO A 127 0.39 5.79 8.48
N TYR A 128 1.16 6.40 9.38
CA TYR A 128 0.68 6.72 10.72
C TYR A 128 -0.50 7.69 10.67
N LEU A 129 -0.40 8.79 9.91
CA LEU A 129 -1.46 9.79 9.79
C LEU A 129 -2.73 9.21 9.16
N THR A 130 -2.60 8.40 8.11
CA THR A 130 -3.76 7.72 7.51
C THR A 130 -4.44 6.80 8.51
N CYS A 131 -3.69 6.00 9.27
CA CYS A 131 -4.23 5.15 10.33
C CYS A 131 -4.90 5.99 11.43
N ARG A 132 -4.27 7.07 11.87
CA ARG A 132 -4.81 7.98 12.90
C ARG A 132 -6.22 8.47 12.56
N HIS A 133 -6.47 8.83 11.31
CA HIS A 133 -7.75 9.40 10.89
C HIS A 133 -8.77 8.35 10.43
N VAL A 134 -8.32 7.23 9.86
CA VAL A 134 -9.22 6.20 9.32
C VAL A 134 -9.67 5.20 10.40
N VAL A 135 -8.79 4.79 11.31
CA VAL A 135 -9.10 3.78 12.35
C VAL A 135 -10.34 4.12 13.20
N PRO A 136 -10.59 5.36 13.63
CA PRO A 136 -11.81 5.68 14.37
C PRO A 136 -13.10 5.32 13.63
N ALA A 137 -13.15 5.52 12.31
CA ALA A 137 -14.32 5.16 11.51
C ALA A 137 -14.48 3.64 11.38
N MET A 138 -13.39 2.89 11.25
CA MET A 138 -13.40 1.42 11.25
C MET A 138 -13.89 0.88 12.61
N LEU A 139 -13.40 1.44 13.71
CA LEU A 139 -13.81 1.06 15.06
C LEU A 139 -15.30 1.30 15.33
N ALA A 140 -15.84 2.42 14.86
CA ALA A 140 -17.27 2.74 14.99
C ALA A 140 -18.16 1.72 14.26
N ARG A 141 -17.63 1.02 13.25
CA ARG A 141 -18.33 -0.03 12.49
C ARG A 141 -18.00 -1.45 12.95
N GLY A 142 -17.00 -1.63 13.82
CA GLY A 142 -16.53 -2.95 14.25
C GLY A 142 -15.89 -3.78 13.11
N TYR A 143 -15.43 -3.13 12.04
CA TYR A 143 -14.78 -3.80 10.89
C TYR A 143 -13.71 -2.92 10.26
N GLY A 144 -12.57 -3.51 9.95
CA GLY A 144 -11.52 -2.87 9.18
C GLY A 144 -10.44 -3.83 8.74
N ARG A 145 -9.81 -3.53 7.61
CA ARG A 145 -8.63 -4.21 7.06
C ARG A 145 -7.60 -3.16 6.67
N ILE A 146 -6.43 -3.20 7.28
CA ILE A 146 -5.33 -2.29 6.97
C ILE A 146 -4.17 -3.12 6.43
N VAL A 147 -3.73 -2.80 5.22
CA VAL A 147 -2.58 -3.46 4.59
C VAL A 147 -1.49 -2.42 4.32
N ASN A 148 -0.35 -2.59 4.95
CA ASN A 148 0.81 -1.72 4.80
C ASN A 148 1.79 -2.33 3.80
N ILE A 149 2.07 -1.63 2.68
CA ILE A 149 3.06 -2.08 1.70
C ILE A 149 4.44 -1.65 2.19
N ALA A 150 5.10 -2.58 2.89
CA ALA A 150 6.45 -2.40 3.36
C ALA A 150 7.48 -2.72 2.25
N SER A 151 8.50 -3.46 2.54
CA SER A 151 9.53 -3.94 1.60
C SER A 151 10.39 -4.99 2.26
N VAL A 152 10.96 -5.91 1.49
CA VAL A 152 12.02 -6.78 1.94
C VAL A 152 13.22 -5.98 2.50
N ALA A 153 13.46 -4.76 1.99
CA ALA A 153 14.48 -3.85 2.51
C ALA A 153 14.25 -3.44 3.98
N GLY A 154 13.01 -3.46 4.45
CA GLY A 154 12.68 -3.23 5.87
C GLY A 154 13.03 -4.41 6.77
N LYS A 155 13.24 -5.60 6.22
CA LYS A 155 13.69 -6.80 6.96
C LYS A 155 15.21 -6.95 6.92
N GLU A 156 15.81 -6.82 5.74
CA GLU A 156 17.22 -7.13 5.51
C GLU A 156 18.14 -5.90 5.63
N GLY A 157 17.63 -4.70 5.38
CA GLY A 157 18.46 -3.52 5.13
C GLY A 157 19.06 -3.56 3.72
N ASN A 158 18.94 -2.47 2.95
CA ASN A 158 19.61 -2.35 1.66
C ASN A 158 20.81 -1.39 1.79
N PRO A 159 22.03 -1.82 1.40
CA PRO A 159 23.14 -0.89 1.24
C PRO A 159 22.75 0.30 0.37
N GLN A 160 23.26 1.48 0.69
CA GLN A 160 23.00 2.76 0.01
C GLN A 160 21.53 3.23 0.04
N ALA A 161 20.66 2.60 0.81
CA ALA A 161 19.25 2.98 0.98
C ALA A 161 18.79 2.87 2.44
N SER A 162 19.61 3.36 3.38
CA SER A 162 19.34 3.25 4.82
C SER A 162 18.07 3.97 5.25
N HIS A 163 17.79 5.14 4.69
CA HIS A 163 16.56 5.91 4.90
C HIS A 163 15.30 5.11 4.50
N TYR A 164 15.33 4.51 3.31
CA TYR A 164 14.24 3.67 2.82
C TYR A 164 14.07 2.41 3.70
N SER A 165 15.17 1.71 3.98
CA SER A 165 15.15 0.51 4.82
C SER A 165 14.62 0.80 6.23
N ALA A 166 15.10 1.87 6.85
CA ALA A 166 14.63 2.30 8.18
C ALA A 166 13.13 2.66 8.17
N SER A 167 12.66 3.40 7.15
CA SER A 167 11.25 3.76 7.04
C SER A 167 10.35 2.53 6.87
N LYS A 168 10.75 1.55 6.06
CA LYS A 168 9.99 0.31 5.84
C LYS A 168 10.07 -0.65 7.04
N ALA A 169 11.17 -0.67 7.77
CA ALA A 169 11.27 -1.37 9.06
C ALA A 169 10.35 -0.74 10.11
N GLY A 170 10.32 0.60 10.18
CA GLY A 170 9.37 1.34 11.03
C GLY A 170 7.92 1.02 10.70
N LEU A 171 7.57 0.92 9.42
CA LEU A 171 6.22 0.56 8.98
C LEU A 171 5.83 -0.88 9.40
N ILE A 172 6.78 -1.82 9.36
CA ILE A 172 6.59 -3.18 9.90
C ILE A 172 6.32 -3.12 11.41
N ALA A 173 7.08 -2.32 12.16
CA ALA A 173 6.88 -2.15 13.60
C ALA A 173 5.52 -1.51 13.91
N LEU A 174 5.12 -0.47 13.19
CA LEU A 174 3.80 0.18 13.29
C LEU A 174 2.67 -0.85 13.05
N THR A 175 2.80 -1.69 12.03
CA THR A 175 1.84 -2.78 11.73
C THR A 175 1.66 -3.70 12.93
N LYS A 176 2.76 -4.12 13.55
CA LYS A 176 2.73 -5.03 14.71
C LYS A 176 2.07 -4.39 15.93
N SER A 177 2.32 -3.11 16.18
CA SER A 177 1.70 -2.36 17.28
C SER A 177 0.20 -2.22 17.08
N LEU A 178 -0.22 -1.66 15.94
CA LEU A 178 -1.63 -1.48 15.62
C LEU A 178 -2.39 -2.82 15.57
N GLY A 179 -1.79 -3.87 15.00
CA GLY A 179 -2.40 -5.19 14.95
C GLY A 179 -2.74 -5.73 16.32
N LYS A 180 -1.87 -5.52 17.33
CA LYS A 180 -2.12 -5.90 18.72
C LYS A 180 -3.18 -5.02 19.40
N GLU A 181 -3.12 -3.70 19.20
CA GLU A 181 -4.05 -2.73 19.77
C GLU A 181 -5.48 -2.95 19.27
N LEU A 182 -5.65 -3.43 18.03
CA LEU A 182 -6.93 -3.57 17.36
C LEU A 182 -7.46 -5.02 17.32
N ALA A 183 -6.70 -6.00 17.80
CA ALA A 183 -6.97 -7.44 17.65
C ALA A 183 -8.36 -7.88 18.12
N THR A 184 -8.93 -7.23 19.17
CA THR A 184 -10.27 -7.54 19.71
C THR A 184 -11.34 -6.56 19.23
N ARG A 185 -11.02 -5.68 18.27
CA ARG A 185 -11.87 -4.56 17.86
C ARG A 185 -12.44 -4.73 16.46
N GLY A 186 -12.27 -5.92 15.82
CA GLY A 186 -12.75 -6.20 14.47
C GLY A 186 -11.90 -5.59 13.35
N VAL A 187 -10.76 -4.97 13.68
CA VAL A 187 -9.84 -4.36 12.72
C VAL A 187 -8.55 -5.17 12.68
N LEU A 188 -8.17 -5.66 11.50
CA LEU A 188 -6.93 -6.41 11.28
C LEU A 188 -5.92 -5.56 10.53
N VAL A 189 -4.66 -5.61 10.95
CA VAL A 189 -3.58 -4.80 10.39
C VAL A 189 -2.41 -5.72 10.03
N ASN A 190 -2.06 -5.79 8.74
CA ASN A 190 -0.97 -6.64 8.26
C ASN A 190 -0.04 -5.85 7.32
N ALA A 191 1.19 -6.32 7.19
CA ALA A 191 2.16 -5.79 6.24
C ALA A 191 2.47 -6.82 5.15
N VAL A 192 2.77 -6.32 3.95
CA VAL A 192 3.35 -7.10 2.85
C VAL A 192 4.74 -6.57 2.57
N THR A 193 5.71 -7.48 2.39
CA THR A 193 7.11 -7.14 2.10
C THR A 193 7.48 -7.66 0.70
N PRO A 194 7.23 -6.86 -0.36
CA PRO A 194 7.61 -7.25 -1.70
C PRO A 194 9.13 -7.18 -1.91
N ALA A 195 9.63 -8.07 -2.78
CA ALA A 195 10.87 -7.85 -3.51
C ALA A 195 10.69 -6.78 -4.59
N ALA A 196 11.68 -6.60 -5.47
CA ALA A 196 11.55 -5.70 -6.60
C ALA A 196 10.40 -6.17 -7.52
N ALA A 197 9.41 -5.28 -7.72
CA ALA A 197 8.27 -5.50 -8.60
C ALA A 197 8.51 -4.83 -9.95
N LYS A 198 8.14 -5.50 -11.02
CA LYS A 198 8.24 -4.98 -12.38
C LYS A 198 7.25 -3.84 -12.58
N THR A 199 7.77 -2.62 -12.62
CA THR A 199 7.01 -1.40 -12.86
C THR A 199 7.69 -0.58 -13.96
N ALA A 200 7.05 0.45 -14.48
CA ALA A 200 7.64 1.35 -15.47
C ALA A 200 8.99 1.99 -15.03
N MET A 201 9.32 1.92 -13.75
CA MET A 201 10.63 2.36 -13.25
C MET A 201 11.80 1.52 -13.78
N PHE A 202 11.55 0.27 -14.21
CA PHE A 202 12.56 -0.61 -14.78
C PHE A 202 13.14 -0.10 -16.10
N ASP A 203 12.34 0.63 -16.89
CA ASP A 203 12.76 1.17 -18.19
C ASP A 203 13.90 2.21 -18.05
N GLN A 204 14.14 2.70 -16.84
CA GLN A 204 15.18 3.67 -16.52
C GLN A 204 16.42 3.06 -15.84
N MET A 205 16.43 1.73 -15.61
CA MET A 205 17.51 1.04 -14.91
C MET A 205 18.56 0.49 -15.89
N THR A 206 19.81 0.45 -15.45
CA THR A 206 20.87 -0.25 -16.21
C THR A 206 20.72 -1.76 -16.10
N GLN A 207 21.13 -2.49 -17.13
CA GLN A 207 21.10 -3.97 -17.12
C GLN A 207 21.87 -4.55 -15.91
N ALA A 208 23.03 -3.99 -15.58
CA ALA A 208 23.82 -4.43 -14.44
C ALA A 208 23.06 -4.31 -13.10
N HIS A 209 22.25 -3.25 -12.95
CA HIS A 209 21.41 -3.08 -11.74
C HIS A 209 20.25 -4.08 -11.71
N ILE A 210 19.63 -4.34 -12.88
CA ILE A 210 18.60 -5.37 -13.03
C ILE A 210 19.15 -6.74 -12.66
N ASP A 211 20.31 -7.14 -13.20
CA ASP A 211 20.96 -8.42 -12.92
C ASP A 211 21.34 -8.57 -11.43
N TYR A 212 21.82 -7.50 -10.81
CA TYR A 212 22.10 -7.47 -9.38
C TYR A 212 20.84 -7.72 -8.53
N MET A 213 19.72 -7.09 -8.89
CA MET A 213 18.46 -7.30 -8.16
C MET A 213 17.91 -8.71 -8.37
N LEU A 214 17.97 -9.22 -9.62
CA LEU A 214 17.53 -10.58 -9.96
C LEU A 214 18.34 -11.63 -9.22
N GLY A 215 19.66 -11.45 -9.13
CA GLY A 215 20.55 -12.36 -8.41
C GLY A 215 20.23 -12.55 -6.93
N LYS A 216 19.41 -11.66 -6.35
CA LYS A 216 18.92 -11.78 -4.97
C LYS A 216 17.60 -12.54 -4.85
N ILE A 217 16.91 -12.83 -5.96
CA ILE A 217 15.58 -13.47 -5.96
C ILE A 217 15.73 -14.92 -6.43
N PRO A 218 15.60 -15.93 -5.53
CA PRO A 218 15.76 -17.33 -5.90
C PRO A 218 14.84 -17.81 -7.04
N MET A 219 13.64 -17.24 -7.18
CA MET A 219 12.74 -17.55 -8.29
C MET A 219 13.22 -17.05 -9.65
N GLY A 220 14.33 -16.27 -9.72
CA GLY A 220 14.96 -15.79 -10.96
C GLY A 220 14.14 -14.83 -11.81
N ARG A 221 13.09 -14.24 -11.24
CA ARG A 221 12.26 -13.22 -11.90
C ARG A 221 11.79 -12.15 -10.93
N PHE A 222 11.39 -11.02 -11.45
CA PHE A 222 10.73 -9.98 -10.67
C PHE A 222 9.29 -10.36 -10.32
N LEU A 223 8.79 -9.74 -9.27
CA LEU A 223 7.39 -9.81 -8.87
C LEU A 223 6.54 -9.06 -9.89
N GLU A 224 5.46 -9.68 -10.36
CA GLU A 224 4.42 -8.99 -11.12
C GLU A 224 3.46 -8.28 -10.14
N VAL A 225 3.01 -7.08 -10.51
CA VAL A 225 2.17 -6.27 -9.62
C VAL A 225 0.81 -6.93 -9.33
N GLU A 226 0.32 -7.77 -10.23
CA GLU A 226 -0.90 -8.56 -10.09
C GLU A 226 -0.79 -9.64 -9.02
N GLU A 227 0.40 -10.23 -8.83
CA GLU A 227 0.66 -11.21 -7.77
C GLU A 227 0.56 -10.56 -6.40
N LEU A 228 1.11 -9.36 -6.27
CA LEU A 228 1.00 -8.57 -5.04
C LEU A 228 -0.45 -8.14 -4.79
N ALA A 229 -1.14 -7.64 -5.82
CA ALA A 229 -2.53 -7.23 -5.73
C ALA A 229 -3.45 -8.39 -5.28
N ALA A 230 -3.18 -9.62 -5.73
CA ALA A 230 -3.92 -10.80 -5.29
C ALA A 230 -3.74 -11.09 -3.80
N MET A 231 -2.51 -11.01 -3.28
CA MET A 231 -2.23 -11.16 -1.84
C MET A 231 -2.91 -10.05 -1.02
N VAL A 232 -2.83 -8.79 -1.47
CA VAL A 232 -3.47 -7.66 -0.79
C VAL A 232 -5.00 -7.81 -0.78
N ALA A 233 -5.60 -8.32 -1.87
CA ALA A 233 -7.04 -8.58 -1.91
C ALA A 233 -7.46 -9.64 -0.87
N TRP A 234 -6.70 -10.74 -0.75
CA TRP A 234 -6.97 -11.74 0.29
C TRP A 234 -6.82 -11.15 1.71
N LEU A 235 -5.76 -10.40 1.98
CA LEU A 235 -5.55 -9.73 3.28
C LEU A 235 -6.66 -8.73 3.63
N SER A 236 -7.36 -8.21 2.62
CA SER A 236 -8.45 -7.24 2.74
C SER A 236 -9.83 -7.90 2.84
N SER A 237 -9.93 -9.20 2.67
CA SER A 237 -11.18 -9.97 2.67
C SER A 237 -11.55 -10.51 4.05
N GLU A 238 -12.73 -11.12 4.15
CA GLU A 238 -13.16 -11.84 5.34
C GLU A 238 -12.45 -13.19 5.52
N GLU A 239 -11.88 -13.76 4.45
CA GLU A 239 -11.10 -15.00 4.53
C GLU A 239 -9.83 -14.82 5.38
N CYS A 240 -9.24 -13.61 5.39
CA CYS A 240 -8.20 -13.25 6.33
C CYS A 240 -8.82 -12.84 7.66
N SER A 241 -9.16 -13.81 8.51
CA SER A 241 -9.88 -13.58 9.76
C SER A 241 -9.05 -13.78 11.03
N PHE A 242 -7.91 -14.47 10.95
CA PHE A 242 -7.07 -14.81 12.11
C PHE A 242 -5.62 -14.35 12.00
N SER A 243 -5.33 -13.40 11.09
CA SER A 243 -3.99 -12.82 10.93
C SER A 243 -4.03 -11.32 11.16
N THR A 244 -3.33 -10.85 12.19
CA THR A 244 -3.12 -9.43 12.48
C THR A 244 -1.73 -9.22 13.07
N GLY A 245 -1.11 -8.08 12.79
CA GLY A 245 0.28 -7.79 13.15
C GLY A 245 1.30 -8.65 12.40
N ALA A 246 0.86 -9.38 11.38
CA ALA A 246 1.71 -10.28 10.60
C ALA A 246 2.41 -9.56 9.45
N VAL A 247 3.52 -10.17 9.00
CA VAL A 247 4.31 -9.70 7.86
C VAL A 247 4.31 -10.82 6.82
N PHE A 248 3.73 -10.55 5.67
CA PHE A 248 3.60 -11.50 4.57
C PHE A 248 4.67 -11.21 3.51
N ASP A 249 5.59 -12.14 3.34
CA ASP A 249 6.64 -12.01 2.33
C ASP A 249 6.12 -12.39 0.94
N ILE A 250 6.41 -11.54 -0.03
CA ILE A 250 6.23 -11.82 -1.46
C ILE A 250 7.54 -11.51 -2.18
N THR A 251 8.56 -12.31 -1.88
CA THR A 251 9.95 -12.01 -2.20
C THR A 251 10.59 -12.99 -3.17
N GLY A 252 9.84 -13.99 -3.68
CA GLY A 252 10.39 -15.04 -4.55
C GLY A 252 11.48 -15.88 -3.86
N GLY A 253 11.38 -16.06 -2.53
CA GLY A 253 12.33 -16.82 -1.72
C GLY A 253 13.51 -16.03 -1.17
N ARG A 254 13.56 -14.70 -1.40
CA ARG A 254 14.66 -13.86 -0.91
C ARG A 254 14.66 -13.72 0.61
N ALA A 255 13.51 -13.44 1.22
CA ALA A 255 13.36 -13.41 2.68
C ALA A 255 12.70 -14.70 3.16
N THR A 256 13.18 -15.25 4.28
CA THR A 256 12.74 -16.54 4.85
C THR A 256 12.44 -16.49 6.35
N TYR A 257 12.35 -15.29 6.94
CA TYR A 257 12.10 -15.11 8.37
C TYR A 257 11.11 -13.95 8.62
#